data_d0b34507c58fdff446cbe085be292a44
#
_entry.id   d0b34507c58fdff446cbe085be292a44
#
_cell.length_a   1.000
_cell.length_b   1.000
_cell.length_c   1.000
_cell.angle_alpha   90.00
_cell.angle_beta   90.00
_cell.angle_gamma   90.00
#
_symmetry.space_group_name_H-M   'P 1'
#
loop_
_entity.id
_entity.type
_entity.pdbx_description
1 polymer ?
#
loop_
_entity_poly.entity_id
_entity_poly.type
_entity_poly.pdbx_seq_one_letter_code
_entity_poly.pdbx_strand_id
1 'polypeptide(L)'
;MYKRQVRINPTGSVTVFTGSHSHGQGHETVFAQIVHEKLGVAFDSIDVVHGDTGRVPFGVGTVGSRSLAVGGPALMRSIDKIIDKGKKIAAHLLDASYDEITFKDGEFSVSNSNKFIAFSDVVGAAYVPGNYPIETLEPGLEETSFYDPPNLTYPAGAHICEIEIDPETGQIDIVNYCVSDDFGIVMNPMIVEGCLLYTSDAADEE
;
A
#
# COMPACT_ATOMS: atom_id res chain seq x y z
N MET A 1 12.14 5.49 -11.39
CA MET A 1 11.39 6.39 -10.48
C MET A 1 9.91 5.99 -10.50
N TYR A 2 9.31 5.77 -9.34
CA TYR A 2 7.92 5.35 -9.22
C TYR A 2 7.13 6.38 -8.45
N LYS A 3 5.99 6.79 -9.02
CA LYS A 3 5.06 7.75 -8.42
C LYS A 3 3.96 7.01 -7.68
N ARG A 4 3.65 7.46 -6.49
CA ARG A 4 2.40 7.14 -5.77
C ARG A 4 1.78 8.44 -5.30
N GLN A 5 0.46 8.48 -5.39
CA GLN A 5 -0.34 9.60 -4.90
C GLN A 5 -1.41 9.03 -3.99
N VAL A 6 -1.65 9.70 -2.87
CA VAL A 6 -2.69 9.36 -1.93
C VAL A 6 -3.57 10.59 -1.77
N ARG A 7 -4.87 10.40 -1.91
CA ARG A 7 -5.88 11.41 -1.69
C ARG A 7 -6.83 10.93 -0.61
N ILE A 8 -7.02 11.75 0.41
CA ILE A 8 -8.08 11.56 1.39
C ILE A 8 -9.25 12.41 0.93
N ASN A 9 -10.38 11.79 0.64
CA ASN A 9 -11.58 12.50 0.21
C ASN A 9 -12.30 13.16 1.39
N PRO A 10 -13.11 14.22 1.19
CA PRO A 10 -13.85 14.88 2.28
C PRO A 10 -14.76 13.93 3.08
N THR A 11 -15.15 12.81 2.49
CA THR A 11 -15.94 11.75 3.13
C THR A 11 -15.14 10.84 4.06
N GLY A 12 -13.80 11.00 4.12
CA GLY A 12 -12.90 10.12 4.85
C GLY A 12 -12.42 8.91 4.05
N SER A 13 -12.97 8.65 2.86
CA SER A 13 -12.46 7.58 1.99
C SER A 13 -11.08 7.94 1.42
N VAL A 14 -10.28 6.93 1.11
CA VAL A 14 -8.91 7.10 0.61
C VAL A 14 -8.81 6.57 -0.82
N THR A 15 -8.21 7.35 -1.70
CA THR A 15 -7.87 6.88 -3.05
C THR A 15 -6.34 6.85 -3.22
N VAL A 16 -5.83 5.69 -3.56
CA VAL A 16 -4.42 5.47 -3.91
C VAL A 16 -4.28 5.40 -5.42
N PHE A 17 -3.45 6.25 -6.01
CA PHE A 17 -3.15 6.20 -7.44
C PHE A 17 -1.79 5.57 -7.66
N THR A 18 -1.77 4.46 -8.41
CA THR A 18 -0.56 3.68 -8.64
C THR A 18 -0.26 3.50 -10.13
N GLY A 19 0.97 3.79 -10.53
CA GLY A 19 1.45 3.52 -11.88
C GLY A 19 1.90 2.07 -12.12
N SER A 20 1.70 1.16 -11.16
CA SER A 20 1.81 -0.29 -11.36
C SER A 20 0.43 -0.83 -11.69
N HIS A 21 0.32 -1.67 -12.72
CA HIS A 21 -0.93 -2.31 -13.09
C HIS A 21 -1.01 -3.70 -12.45
N SER A 22 -2.17 -4.05 -11.91
CA SER A 22 -2.44 -5.40 -11.39
C SER A 22 -2.81 -6.35 -12.51
N HIS A 23 -2.30 -7.58 -12.43
CA HIS A 23 -2.61 -8.70 -13.33
C HIS A 23 -3.08 -9.92 -12.53
N GLY A 24 -3.71 -9.67 -11.37
CA GLY A 24 -4.17 -10.71 -10.45
C GLY A 24 -3.25 -10.95 -9.24
N GLN A 25 -2.08 -10.27 -9.15
CA GLN A 25 -1.13 -10.46 -8.06
C GLN A 25 -1.45 -9.67 -6.77
N GLY A 26 -2.68 -9.17 -6.60
CA GLY A 26 -3.18 -8.60 -5.35
C GLY A 26 -2.62 -7.23 -4.98
N HIS A 27 -2.25 -6.40 -5.96
CA HIS A 27 -1.74 -5.04 -5.69
C HIS A 27 -2.74 -4.19 -4.91
N GLU A 28 -4.03 -4.28 -5.24
CA GLU A 28 -5.11 -3.54 -4.59
C GLU A 28 -5.16 -3.87 -3.10
N THR A 29 -5.13 -5.15 -2.77
CA THR A 29 -5.17 -5.64 -1.40
C THR A 29 -3.95 -5.16 -0.61
N VAL A 30 -2.75 -5.35 -1.14
CA VAL A 30 -1.50 -5.03 -0.43
C VAL A 30 -1.34 -3.51 -0.23
N PHE A 31 -1.67 -2.68 -1.23
CA PHE A 31 -1.59 -1.23 -1.05
C PHE A 31 -2.67 -0.71 -0.11
N ALA A 32 -3.87 -1.29 -0.12
CA ALA A 32 -4.92 -0.97 0.85
C ALA A 32 -4.50 -1.37 2.29
N GLN A 33 -3.86 -2.53 2.48
CA GLN A 33 -3.31 -2.93 3.78
C GLN A 33 -2.32 -1.91 4.33
N ILE A 34 -1.39 -1.41 3.51
CA ILE A 34 -0.42 -0.39 3.92
C ILE A 34 -1.14 0.89 4.39
N VAL A 35 -2.15 1.34 3.65
CA VAL A 35 -2.91 2.54 4.01
C VAL A 35 -3.70 2.34 5.29
N HIS A 36 -4.41 1.21 5.40
CA HIS A 36 -5.18 0.84 6.59
C HIS A 36 -4.30 0.85 7.85
N GLU A 37 -3.18 0.15 7.79
CA GLU A 37 -2.23 0.03 8.91
C GLU A 37 -1.63 1.39 9.31
N LYS A 38 -1.36 2.25 8.34
CA LYS A 38 -0.70 3.54 8.57
C LYS A 38 -1.63 4.66 9.01
N LEU A 39 -2.84 4.69 8.48
CA LEU A 39 -3.80 5.77 8.73
C LEU A 39 -4.91 5.39 9.72
N GLY A 40 -5.10 4.10 10.02
CA GLY A 40 -6.19 3.64 10.87
C GLY A 40 -7.58 3.77 10.23
N VAL A 41 -7.66 3.96 8.90
CA VAL A 41 -8.93 4.05 8.17
C VAL A 41 -9.48 2.66 7.86
N ALA A 42 -10.80 2.52 7.70
CA ALA A 42 -11.41 1.23 7.38
C ALA A 42 -10.90 0.69 6.03
N PHE A 43 -10.58 -0.59 5.96
CA PHE A 43 -10.04 -1.23 4.75
C PHE A 43 -10.97 -1.02 3.54
N ASP A 44 -12.28 -1.19 3.73
CA ASP A 44 -13.28 -1.06 2.69
C ASP A 44 -13.50 0.40 2.21
N SER A 45 -12.90 1.39 2.91
CA SER A 45 -12.93 2.80 2.51
C SER A 45 -11.76 3.19 1.59
N ILE A 46 -10.91 2.23 1.22
CA ILE A 46 -9.69 2.47 0.45
C ILE A 46 -9.89 1.95 -0.98
N ASP A 47 -9.78 2.85 -1.95
CA ASP A 47 -9.82 2.54 -3.39
C ASP A 47 -8.41 2.63 -3.99
N VAL A 48 -7.98 1.60 -4.73
CA VAL A 48 -6.68 1.57 -5.39
C VAL A 48 -6.87 1.65 -6.90
N VAL A 49 -6.51 2.77 -7.47
CA VAL A 49 -6.66 3.07 -8.90
C VAL A 49 -5.37 2.78 -9.65
N HIS A 50 -5.46 1.90 -10.63
CA HIS A 50 -4.37 1.54 -11.54
C HIS A 50 -4.88 1.34 -12.97
N GLY A 51 -3.98 1.27 -13.95
CA GLY A 51 -4.33 0.97 -15.34
C GLY A 51 -5.12 2.05 -16.10
N ASP A 52 -5.45 3.15 -15.44
CA ASP A 52 -6.17 4.29 -16.01
C ASP A 52 -5.22 5.48 -16.22
N THR A 53 -4.80 5.69 -17.46
CA THR A 53 -3.85 6.77 -17.81
C THR A 53 -4.47 8.16 -17.72
N GLY A 54 -5.81 8.27 -17.70
CA GLY A 54 -6.50 9.53 -17.47
C GLY A 54 -6.44 9.98 -16.01
N ARG A 55 -6.36 9.04 -15.08
CA ARG A 55 -6.28 9.29 -13.63
C ARG A 55 -4.86 9.15 -13.08
N VAL A 56 -4.04 8.30 -13.68
CA VAL A 56 -2.65 8.02 -13.29
C VAL A 56 -1.71 8.40 -14.43
N PRO A 57 -1.32 9.68 -14.52
CA PRO A 57 -0.61 10.21 -15.69
C PRO A 57 0.85 9.72 -15.81
N PHE A 58 1.38 9.05 -14.78
CA PHE A 58 2.75 8.55 -14.78
C PHE A 58 2.86 7.18 -14.11
N GLY A 59 3.38 6.21 -14.85
CA GLY A 59 3.65 4.85 -14.38
C GLY A 59 4.46 4.09 -15.42
N VAL A 60 5.14 3.03 -14.99
CA VAL A 60 5.93 2.16 -15.87
C VAL A 60 5.34 0.74 -15.93
N GLY A 61 4.13 0.57 -15.41
CA GLY A 61 3.48 -0.73 -15.34
C GLY A 61 4.10 -1.63 -14.25
N THR A 62 3.87 -2.93 -14.41
CA THR A 62 4.39 -3.96 -13.50
C THR A 62 5.43 -4.78 -14.24
N VAL A 63 6.69 -4.69 -13.81
CA VAL A 63 7.84 -5.39 -14.40
C VAL A 63 8.87 -5.75 -13.32
N GLY A 64 9.60 -6.85 -13.49
CA GLY A 64 10.76 -7.22 -12.70
C GLY A 64 10.50 -7.41 -11.20
N SER A 65 9.31 -7.90 -10.81
CA SER A 65 8.92 -8.25 -9.43
C SER A 65 9.19 -7.15 -8.39
N ARG A 66 9.00 -5.89 -8.77
CA ARG A 66 9.38 -4.74 -7.94
C ARG A 66 8.24 -3.77 -7.58
N SER A 67 6.99 -4.10 -7.90
CA SER A 67 5.85 -3.21 -7.66
C SER A 67 5.71 -2.83 -6.19
N LEU A 68 5.89 -3.79 -5.27
CA LEU A 68 5.86 -3.52 -3.83
C LEU A 68 7.17 -2.88 -3.35
N ALA A 69 8.33 -3.42 -3.74
CA ALA A 69 9.64 -2.93 -3.30
C ALA A 69 9.91 -1.46 -3.66
N VAL A 70 9.29 -0.97 -4.72
CA VAL A 70 9.43 0.43 -5.17
C VAL A 70 8.17 1.24 -4.90
N GLY A 71 7.00 0.65 -5.15
CA GLY A 71 5.71 1.31 -4.94
C GLY A 71 5.36 1.48 -3.48
N GLY A 72 5.69 0.51 -2.64
CA GLY A 72 5.47 0.57 -1.19
C GLY A 72 6.16 1.78 -0.54
N PRO A 73 7.48 1.96 -0.68
CA PRO A 73 8.16 3.14 -0.15
C PRO A 73 7.64 4.48 -0.70
N ALA A 74 7.25 4.56 -1.99
CA ALA A 74 6.64 5.78 -2.53
C ALA A 74 5.28 6.06 -1.89
N LEU A 75 4.47 5.01 -1.65
CA LEU A 75 3.19 5.10 -0.94
C LEU A 75 3.39 5.57 0.50
N MET A 76 4.31 4.95 1.23
CA MET A 76 4.66 5.32 2.60
C MET A 76 5.05 6.79 2.71
N ARG A 77 5.93 7.28 1.83
CA ARG A 77 6.32 8.70 1.79
C ARG A 77 5.15 9.64 1.54
N SER A 78 4.16 9.23 0.72
CA SER A 78 2.96 10.04 0.49
C SER A 78 2.08 10.07 1.74
N ILE A 79 1.93 8.94 2.43
CA ILE A 79 1.20 8.84 3.69
C ILE A 79 1.88 9.66 4.79
N ASP A 80 3.21 9.59 4.91
CA ASP A 80 3.96 10.37 5.91
C ASP A 80 3.75 11.88 5.72
N LYS A 81 3.70 12.37 4.47
CA LYS A 81 3.36 13.77 4.18
C LYS A 81 1.92 14.13 4.55
N ILE A 82 0.96 13.22 4.33
CA ILE A 82 -0.44 13.41 4.76
C ILE A 82 -0.51 13.50 6.28
N ILE A 83 0.19 12.62 7.00
CA ILE A 83 0.26 12.64 8.47
C ILE A 83 0.91 13.95 8.94
N ASP A 84 2.01 14.40 8.32
CA ASP A 84 2.66 15.67 8.65
C ASP A 84 1.71 16.86 8.47
N LYS A 85 1.00 16.91 7.35
CA LYS A 85 -0.03 17.93 7.10
C LYS A 85 -1.18 17.83 8.11
N GLY A 86 -1.62 16.60 8.41
CA GLY A 86 -2.63 16.34 9.44
C GLY A 86 -2.21 16.81 10.83
N LYS A 87 -0.93 16.62 11.21
CA LYS A 87 -0.38 17.16 12.45
C LYS A 87 -0.46 18.69 12.55
N LYS A 88 -0.21 19.39 11.46
CA LYS A 88 -0.32 20.86 11.42
C LYS A 88 -1.77 21.33 11.61
N ILE A 89 -2.72 20.61 11.02
CA ILE A 89 -4.15 20.88 11.20
C ILE A 89 -4.58 20.53 12.63
N ALA A 90 -4.19 19.38 13.14
CA ALA A 90 -4.48 18.97 14.52
C ALA A 90 -3.91 19.94 15.55
N ALA A 91 -2.68 20.44 15.35
CA ALA A 91 -2.06 21.46 16.17
C ALA A 91 -2.90 22.75 16.24
N HIS A 92 -3.39 23.18 15.08
CA HIS A 92 -4.30 24.34 14.98
C HIS A 92 -5.63 24.12 15.72
N LEU A 93 -6.24 22.94 15.54
CA LEU A 93 -7.54 22.63 16.18
C LEU A 93 -7.46 22.40 17.68
N LEU A 94 -6.35 21.86 18.17
CA LEU A 94 -6.13 21.54 19.59
C LEU A 94 -5.47 22.69 20.36
N ASP A 95 -5.12 23.79 19.67
CA ASP A 95 -4.34 24.89 20.23
C ASP A 95 -3.07 24.37 20.95
N ALA A 96 -2.22 23.69 20.16
CA ALA A 96 -1.00 23.05 20.62
C ALA A 96 0.16 23.28 19.62
N SER A 97 1.39 23.06 20.08
CA SER A 97 2.55 23.12 19.19
C SER A 97 2.59 21.91 18.27
N TYR A 98 3.03 22.10 17.02
CA TYR A 98 3.25 21.01 16.06
C TYR A 98 4.14 19.89 16.63
N ASP A 99 5.20 20.24 17.35
CA ASP A 99 6.16 19.30 17.93
C ASP A 99 5.56 18.43 19.05
N GLU A 100 4.44 18.86 19.63
CA GLU A 100 3.71 18.11 20.65
C GLU A 100 2.70 17.12 20.05
N ILE A 101 2.38 17.24 18.75
CA ILE A 101 1.40 16.36 18.12
C ILE A 101 2.05 15.02 17.71
N THR A 102 1.45 13.95 18.18
CA THR A 102 1.75 12.58 17.76
C THR A 102 0.58 12.01 16.98
N PHE A 103 0.85 11.08 16.06
CA PHE A 103 -0.18 10.35 15.33
C PHE A 103 0.00 8.86 15.54
N LYS A 104 -1.06 8.20 15.92
CA LYS A 104 -1.08 6.75 16.11
C LYS A 104 -2.50 6.21 15.98
N ASP A 105 -2.66 5.07 15.31
CA ASP A 105 -3.90 4.30 15.20
C ASP A 105 -5.13 5.15 14.79
N GLY A 106 -4.93 6.08 13.81
CA GLY A 106 -6.00 6.95 13.33
C GLY A 106 -6.34 8.15 14.22
N GLU A 107 -5.48 8.49 15.18
CA GLU A 107 -5.70 9.59 16.12
C GLU A 107 -4.48 10.50 16.23
N PHE A 108 -4.72 11.80 16.29
CA PHE A 108 -3.74 12.82 16.66
C PHE A 108 -3.90 13.19 18.13
N SER A 109 -2.84 13.11 18.88
CA SER A 109 -2.84 13.43 20.32
C SER A 109 -1.73 14.41 20.68
N VAL A 110 -1.98 15.22 21.72
CA VAL A 110 -0.99 16.16 22.27
C VAL A 110 -0.19 15.45 23.36
N SER A 111 1.13 15.43 23.23
CA SER A 111 2.04 14.83 24.20
C SER A 111 1.84 15.45 25.59
N ASN A 112 1.82 14.62 26.62
CA ASN A 112 1.63 15.03 28.02
C ASN A 112 0.29 15.74 28.30
N SER A 113 -0.74 15.52 27.47
CA SER A 113 -2.08 16.08 27.62
C SER A 113 -3.14 15.00 27.32
N ASN A 114 -4.38 15.25 27.73
CA ASN A 114 -5.54 14.42 27.34
C ASN A 114 -6.25 14.93 26.11
N LYS A 115 -5.67 15.91 25.40
CA LYS A 115 -6.23 16.45 24.16
C LYS A 115 -5.91 15.49 23.00
N PHE A 116 -6.93 15.13 22.25
CA PHE A 116 -6.79 14.34 21.04
C PHE A 116 -7.89 14.69 20.02
N ILE A 117 -7.70 14.28 18.78
CA ILE A 117 -8.67 14.45 17.71
C ILE A 117 -8.53 13.28 16.72
N ALA A 118 -9.64 12.74 16.27
CA ALA A 118 -9.64 11.63 15.31
C ALA A 118 -9.15 12.09 13.93
N PHE A 119 -8.55 11.18 13.17
CA PHE A 119 -8.13 11.44 11.79
C PHE A 119 -9.30 11.92 10.92
N SER A 120 -10.49 11.34 11.08
CA SER A 120 -11.72 11.74 10.38
C SER A 120 -12.09 13.22 10.58
N ASP A 121 -11.90 13.73 11.80
CA ASP A 121 -12.22 15.12 12.12
C ASP A 121 -11.21 16.08 11.49
N VAL A 122 -9.92 15.68 11.51
CA VAL A 122 -8.84 16.40 10.80
C VAL A 122 -9.10 16.41 9.29
N VAL A 123 -9.57 15.30 8.73
CA VAL A 123 -9.97 15.22 7.30
C VAL A 123 -11.08 16.21 7.02
N GLY A 124 -12.16 16.22 7.83
CA GLY A 124 -13.24 17.18 7.69
C GLY A 124 -12.75 18.63 7.76
N ALA A 125 -11.89 18.94 8.71
CA ALA A 125 -11.31 20.27 8.90
C ALA A 125 -10.43 20.71 7.72
N ALA A 126 -9.69 19.80 7.09
CA ALA A 126 -8.78 20.11 5.99
C ALA A 126 -9.47 20.70 4.75
N TYR A 127 -10.79 20.54 4.64
CA TYR A 127 -11.59 21.05 3.51
C TYR A 127 -12.45 22.28 3.84
N VAL A 128 -12.43 22.73 5.10
CA VAL A 128 -13.25 23.86 5.56
C VAL A 128 -12.35 25.05 5.91
N PRO A 129 -12.43 26.17 5.16
CA PRO A 129 -11.67 27.37 5.48
C PRO A 129 -11.92 27.83 6.92
N GLY A 130 -10.86 28.18 7.64
CA GLY A 130 -10.90 28.58 9.05
C GLY A 130 -10.66 27.43 10.03
N ASN A 131 -10.76 26.18 9.62
CA ASN A 131 -10.47 25.01 10.46
C ASN A 131 -9.02 24.49 10.27
N TYR A 132 -8.25 25.13 9.42
CA TYR A 132 -6.82 24.85 9.23
C TYR A 132 -6.06 26.17 9.00
N PRO A 133 -4.75 26.24 9.23
CA PRO A 133 -3.97 27.45 9.06
C PRO A 133 -3.77 27.80 7.56
N ILE A 134 -4.76 28.49 6.99
CA ILE A 134 -4.85 28.85 5.56
C ILE A 134 -3.65 29.66 5.05
N GLU A 135 -2.99 30.38 5.94
CA GLU A 135 -1.77 31.16 5.64
C GLU A 135 -0.56 30.27 5.24
N THR A 136 -0.56 29.01 5.69
CA THR A 136 0.58 28.12 5.56
C THR A 136 0.26 26.78 4.91
N LEU A 137 -1.02 26.43 4.79
CA LEU A 137 -1.46 25.17 4.22
C LEU A 137 -2.51 25.38 3.11
N GLU A 138 -2.37 24.61 2.06
CA GLU A 138 -3.40 24.44 1.03
C GLU A 138 -4.54 23.54 1.56
N PRO A 139 -5.79 23.71 1.06
CA PRO A 139 -6.88 22.83 1.45
C PRO A 139 -6.67 21.38 1.04
N GLY A 140 -7.36 20.47 1.73
CA GLY A 140 -7.38 19.04 1.43
C GLY A 140 -6.17 18.28 1.93
N LEU A 141 -6.23 16.96 1.82
CA LEU A 141 -5.19 16.00 2.18
C LEU A 141 -4.88 15.14 0.95
N GLU A 142 -4.00 15.63 0.10
CA GLU A 142 -3.56 14.92 -1.09
C GLU A 142 -2.07 15.12 -1.28
N GLU A 143 -1.32 14.01 -1.36
CA GLU A 143 0.12 14.05 -1.46
C GLU A 143 0.67 13.07 -2.50
N THR A 144 1.72 13.50 -3.15
CA THR A 144 2.44 12.71 -4.14
C THR A 144 3.89 12.54 -3.73
N SER A 145 4.40 11.32 -3.89
CA SER A 145 5.82 11.04 -3.68
C SER A 145 6.37 10.15 -4.78
N PHE A 146 7.69 10.29 -4.98
CA PHE A 146 8.47 9.47 -5.88
C PHE A 146 9.51 8.69 -5.07
N TYR A 147 9.78 7.49 -5.53
CA TYR A 147 10.85 6.67 -4.98
C TYR A 147 11.69 6.10 -6.12
N ASP A 148 13.00 6.17 -5.95
CA ASP A 148 13.98 5.53 -6.80
C ASP A 148 14.81 4.59 -5.94
N PRO A 149 14.77 3.28 -6.18
CA PRO A 149 15.48 2.32 -5.34
C PRO A 149 16.99 2.43 -5.58
N PRO A 150 17.81 2.34 -4.51
CA PRO A 150 19.27 2.38 -4.64
C PRO A 150 19.82 1.15 -5.35
N ASN A 151 19.12 0.01 -5.28
CA ASN A 151 19.52 -1.25 -5.87
C ASN A 151 18.30 -2.03 -6.38
N LEU A 152 18.56 -3.06 -7.18
CA LEU A 152 17.58 -4.07 -7.56
C LEU A 152 17.38 -5.05 -6.39
N THR A 153 16.17 -5.58 -6.27
CA THR A 153 15.81 -6.64 -5.34
C THR A 153 15.42 -7.89 -6.12
N TYR A 154 15.84 -9.04 -5.64
CA TYR A 154 15.58 -10.32 -6.28
C TYR A 154 14.97 -11.27 -5.27
N PRO A 155 13.73 -11.76 -5.47
CA PRO A 155 13.28 -12.95 -4.77
C PRO A 155 14.11 -14.15 -5.23
N ALA A 156 14.28 -15.12 -4.37
CA ALA A 156 15.03 -16.35 -4.68
C ALA A 156 14.27 -17.54 -4.12
N GLY A 157 14.33 -18.68 -4.82
CA GLY A 157 13.68 -19.89 -4.37
C GLY A 157 14.10 -21.11 -5.17
N ALA A 158 13.65 -22.27 -4.70
CA ALA A 158 13.83 -23.55 -5.36
C ALA A 158 12.51 -24.32 -5.35
N HIS A 159 12.12 -24.80 -6.51
CA HIS A 159 10.97 -25.68 -6.71
C HIS A 159 11.47 -27.04 -7.18
N ILE A 160 10.99 -28.10 -6.55
CA ILE A 160 11.32 -29.48 -6.87
C ILE A 160 10.02 -30.22 -7.16
N CYS A 161 9.88 -30.72 -8.37
CA CYS A 161 8.79 -31.55 -8.81
C CYS A 161 9.28 -32.98 -8.99
N GLU A 162 8.71 -33.93 -8.26
CA GLU A 162 8.93 -35.36 -8.42
C GLU A 162 7.82 -35.95 -9.28
N ILE A 163 8.18 -36.53 -10.40
CA ILE A 163 7.22 -37.11 -11.35
C ILE A 163 7.50 -38.61 -11.55
N GLU A 164 6.45 -39.37 -11.80
CA GLU A 164 6.48 -40.75 -12.27
C GLU A 164 5.92 -40.81 -13.69
N ILE A 165 6.58 -41.55 -14.57
CA ILE A 165 6.17 -41.70 -15.97
C ILE A 165 5.88 -43.18 -16.23
N ASP A 166 4.66 -43.52 -16.64
CA ASP A 166 4.31 -44.85 -17.11
C ASP A 166 5.00 -45.10 -18.46
N PRO A 167 5.92 -46.05 -18.55
CA PRO A 167 6.67 -46.31 -19.78
C PRO A 167 5.83 -46.91 -20.91
N GLU A 168 4.64 -47.46 -20.62
CA GLU A 168 3.78 -48.06 -21.63
C GLU A 168 2.82 -47.04 -22.26
N THR A 169 2.31 -46.11 -21.45
CA THR A 169 1.30 -45.12 -21.89
C THR A 169 1.89 -43.74 -22.09
N GLY A 170 3.03 -43.41 -21.43
CA GLY A 170 3.60 -42.07 -21.39
C GLY A 170 2.87 -41.13 -20.44
N GLN A 171 1.93 -41.64 -19.65
CA GLN A 171 1.22 -40.84 -18.66
C GLN A 171 2.21 -40.35 -17.60
N ILE A 172 2.04 -39.08 -17.19
CA ILE A 172 2.87 -38.42 -16.15
C ILE A 172 1.99 -38.19 -14.93
N ASP A 173 2.47 -38.68 -13.78
CA ASP A 173 1.85 -38.42 -12.49
C ASP A 173 2.81 -37.57 -11.63
N ILE A 174 2.30 -36.49 -11.03
CA ILE A 174 3.05 -35.67 -10.07
C ILE A 174 2.97 -36.34 -8.71
N VAL A 175 4.09 -36.88 -8.25
CA VAL A 175 4.19 -37.61 -6.96
C VAL A 175 4.34 -36.65 -5.80
N ASN A 176 5.12 -35.57 -5.99
CA ASN A 176 5.39 -34.58 -4.95
C ASN A 176 5.86 -33.26 -5.54
N TYR A 177 5.46 -32.17 -4.90
CA TYR A 177 5.91 -30.82 -5.27
C TYR A 177 6.36 -30.05 -4.02
N CYS A 178 7.63 -29.72 -3.94
CA CYS A 178 8.21 -28.99 -2.82
C CYS A 178 8.69 -27.62 -3.25
N VAL A 179 8.34 -26.60 -2.44
CA VAL A 179 8.74 -25.21 -2.68
C VAL A 179 9.45 -24.65 -1.46
N SER A 180 10.55 -23.93 -1.69
CA SER A 180 11.23 -23.13 -0.68
C SER A 180 11.62 -21.79 -1.29
N ASP A 181 10.91 -20.72 -0.91
CA ASP A 181 11.08 -19.38 -1.46
C ASP A 181 11.43 -18.35 -0.39
N ASP A 182 12.24 -17.37 -0.76
CA ASP A 182 12.57 -16.19 0.02
C ASP A 182 12.07 -14.93 -0.72
N PHE A 183 11.02 -14.34 -0.20
CA PHE A 183 10.44 -13.07 -0.67
C PHE A 183 10.82 -11.89 0.24
N GLY A 184 11.68 -12.08 1.24
CA GLY A 184 11.92 -11.14 2.30
C GLY A 184 10.74 -11.05 3.26
N ILE A 185 10.36 -9.84 3.69
CA ILE A 185 9.20 -9.64 4.58
C ILE A 185 7.92 -9.76 3.78
N VAL A 186 7.14 -10.80 4.07
CA VAL A 186 5.85 -11.07 3.41
C VAL A 186 4.78 -10.13 3.97
N MET A 187 4.19 -9.31 3.10
CA MET A 187 3.12 -8.36 3.48
C MET A 187 1.75 -9.04 3.61
N ASN A 188 1.48 -10.02 2.77
CA ASN A 188 0.23 -10.79 2.81
C ASN A 188 0.52 -12.28 2.55
N PRO A 189 0.61 -13.10 3.61
CA PRO A 189 0.89 -14.53 3.47
C PRO A 189 -0.13 -15.27 2.59
N MET A 190 -1.42 -14.96 2.71
CA MET A 190 -2.48 -15.62 1.94
C MET A 190 -2.31 -15.42 0.42
N ILE A 191 -1.90 -14.21 -0.01
CA ILE A 191 -1.64 -13.95 -1.43
C ILE A 191 -0.42 -14.76 -1.91
N VAL A 192 0.65 -14.82 -1.10
CA VAL A 192 1.85 -15.58 -1.45
C VAL A 192 1.55 -17.06 -1.53
N GLU A 193 0.88 -17.62 -0.52
CA GLU A 193 0.48 -19.03 -0.49
C GLU A 193 -0.45 -19.37 -1.67
N GLY A 194 -1.44 -18.51 -1.95
CA GLY A 194 -2.34 -18.69 -3.08
C GLY A 194 -1.63 -18.70 -4.42
N CYS A 195 -0.64 -17.82 -4.63
CA CYS A 195 0.16 -17.82 -5.85
C CYS A 195 1.02 -19.09 -6.01
N LEU A 196 1.58 -19.60 -4.92
CA LEU A 196 2.37 -20.83 -4.93
C LEU A 196 1.50 -22.06 -5.22
N LEU A 197 0.35 -22.16 -4.56
CA LEU A 197 -0.61 -23.25 -4.77
C LEU A 197 -1.13 -23.24 -6.22
N TYR A 198 -1.54 -22.10 -6.73
CA TYR A 198 -2.00 -21.97 -8.12
C TYR A 198 -0.93 -22.41 -9.13
N THR A 199 0.33 -22.09 -8.89
CA THR A 199 1.44 -22.51 -9.77
C THR A 199 1.63 -24.04 -9.75
N SER A 200 1.40 -24.69 -8.62
CA SER A 200 1.46 -26.14 -8.48
C SER A 200 0.25 -26.82 -9.12
N ASP A 201 -0.95 -26.29 -8.90
CA ASP A 201 -2.22 -26.82 -9.38
C ASP A 201 -2.33 -26.75 -10.92
N ALA A 202 -1.81 -25.68 -11.53
CA ALA A 202 -1.77 -25.55 -12.99
C ALA A 202 -0.89 -26.63 -13.68
N ALA A 203 -0.02 -27.33 -12.96
CA ALA A 203 0.77 -28.43 -13.47
C ALA A 203 0.00 -29.76 -13.46
N ASP A 204 -1.10 -29.86 -12.70
CA ASP A 204 -1.95 -31.05 -12.61
C ASP A 204 -3.06 -31.06 -13.69
N GLU A 205 -3.33 -29.93 -14.37
CA GLU A 205 -4.44 -29.79 -15.33
C GLU A 205 -4.03 -30.03 -16.81
N GLU A 206 -2.77 -30.29 -17.15
CA GLU A 206 -2.26 -30.62 -18.50
C GLU A 206 -1.94 -32.11 -18.64
#